data_4b5a7ac53a5f47c8b6f18b14013f0617
#
_entry.id   4b5a7ac53a5f47c8b6f18b14013f0617
#
_cell.length_a   1.000
_cell.length_b   1.000
_cell.length_c   1.000
_cell.angle_alpha   90.00
_cell.angle_beta   90.00
_cell.angle_gamma   90.00
#
_symmetry.space_group_name_H-M   'P 1'
#
loop_
_entity.id
_entity.type
_entity.pdbx_description
1 polymer ?
#
loop_
_entity_poly.entity_id
_entity_poly.type
_entity_poly.pdbx_seq_one_letter_code
_entity_poly.pdbx_strand_id
1 'polypeptide(L)'
;MRDNTSVESVNGIVDIDHQHPDFVANRHGQYEELRAQCPVVYNTAYGGFWLVTDYESVATVARDNETFAHRFDLKADDGISYQGICGIPRPKGTPRMGVSEIDGPEHADLRRVLNPHMSPQRVEQLRPRMEKISTWFLDEVIEAGRADLVIDYATPVPAVLTLESMGMPAENWDHYAEFFHASASYERTDPKRIDAAGRWKDMWDELVGFARFRRRNPSDDITTTLVTCEIAGRPLTDSEVGGIMWNLVAGGLDTTTSLVSWGLHHLGTVPDARNRLLADPTLVPSAVEEFLRFYSPSETLTRTATRDVELGGRQIARGDVVMISWVSANHDPEAFEQADEIVLDRAANRHLAFGLGGHRCIGAPVARMEAEVMFRDVLHRIPDYVIDEDLFRPYPGNLLMTGVVSMPVVFTAGRRHGGNDPLGSPPG
;
A
#
# COMPACT_ATOMS: atom_id res chain seq x y z
N MET A 1 33.50 0.97 7.28
CA MET A 1 32.19 0.30 7.32
C MET A 1 31.69 0.48 8.74
N ARG A 2 30.63 1.24 8.96
CA ARG A 2 29.97 1.30 10.27
C ARG A 2 29.14 0.06 10.41
N ASP A 3 29.19 -0.58 11.56
CA ASP A 3 28.32 -1.71 11.90
C ASP A 3 26.91 -1.14 12.09
N ASN A 4 26.03 -1.38 11.13
CA ASN A 4 24.66 -0.84 11.11
C ASN A 4 23.66 -1.81 11.78
N THR A 5 24.18 -2.74 12.63
CA THR A 5 23.40 -3.81 13.24
C THR A 5 22.76 -3.44 14.58
N SER A 6 23.14 -2.31 15.19
CA SER A 6 22.51 -1.80 16.43
C SER A 6 22.20 -0.30 16.32
N VAL A 7 21.02 0.10 16.79
CA VAL A 7 20.60 1.49 16.83
C VAL A 7 20.92 2.07 18.20
N GLU A 8 22.06 2.77 18.31
CA GLU A 8 22.37 3.55 19.52
C GLU A 8 21.80 4.96 19.39
N SER A 9 20.82 5.30 20.21
CA SER A 9 20.34 6.68 20.32
C SER A 9 21.17 7.44 21.36
N VAL A 10 21.82 8.51 20.93
CA VAL A 10 22.50 9.44 21.85
C VAL A 10 21.63 10.67 22.03
N ASN A 11 21.06 10.85 23.23
CA ASN A 11 20.15 11.96 23.54
C ASN A 11 18.89 12.06 22.63
N GLY A 12 18.44 10.93 22.08
CA GLY A 12 17.31 10.90 21.13
C GLY A 12 17.66 11.36 19.72
N ILE A 13 18.91 11.23 19.35
CA ILE A 13 19.43 11.47 17.98
C ILE A 13 20.02 10.17 17.46
N VAL A 14 19.68 9.83 16.22
CA VAL A 14 20.19 8.66 15.49
C VAL A 14 20.71 9.09 14.11
N ASP A 15 21.53 8.27 13.51
CA ASP A 15 22.01 8.43 12.14
C ASP A 15 21.79 7.12 11.38
N ILE A 16 20.54 6.88 10.99
CA ILE A 16 20.08 5.61 10.40
C ILE A 16 19.78 5.83 8.94
N ASP A 17 20.51 5.15 8.06
CA ASP A 17 20.05 4.94 6.69
C ASP A 17 18.99 3.84 6.65
N HIS A 18 17.75 4.25 6.83
CA HIS A 18 16.60 3.35 6.85
C HIS A 18 16.32 2.67 5.47
N GLN A 19 17.02 3.08 4.41
CA GLN A 19 16.97 2.44 3.09
C GLN A 19 18.15 1.48 2.87
N HIS A 20 19.06 1.35 3.83
CA HIS A 20 20.16 0.42 3.72
C HIS A 20 19.67 -1.02 3.80
N PRO A 21 20.17 -1.94 2.96
CA PRO A 21 19.76 -3.34 2.99
C PRO A 21 19.85 -4.01 4.38
N ASP A 22 20.86 -3.66 5.19
CA ASP A 22 21.00 -4.19 6.55
C ASP A 22 19.89 -3.72 7.48
N PHE A 23 19.43 -2.46 7.35
CA PHE A 23 18.26 -1.98 8.09
C PHE A 23 17.01 -2.76 7.69
N VAL A 24 16.79 -2.89 6.39
CA VAL A 24 15.63 -3.60 5.86
C VAL A 24 15.60 -5.06 6.28
N ALA A 25 16.76 -5.73 6.25
CA ALA A 25 16.87 -7.14 6.65
C ALA A 25 16.56 -7.37 8.14
N ASN A 26 16.83 -6.40 9.02
CA ASN A 26 16.59 -6.49 10.47
C ASN A 26 15.64 -5.40 10.98
N ARG A 27 14.75 -4.86 10.14
CA ARG A 27 13.91 -3.70 10.48
C ARG A 27 13.06 -3.88 11.74
N HIS A 28 12.50 -5.08 11.95
CA HIS A 28 11.68 -5.35 13.13
C HIS A 28 12.49 -5.21 14.41
N GLY A 29 13.68 -5.82 14.49
CA GLY A 29 14.58 -5.68 15.63
C GLY A 29 15.04 -4.24 15.85
N GLN A 30 15.35 -3.52 14.78
CA GLN A 30 15.76 -2.12 14.87
C GLN A 30 14.62 -1.20 15.33
N TYR A 31 13.40 -1.42 14.85
CA TYR A 31 12.23 -0.68 15.36
C TYR A 31 11.90 -1.03 16.81
N GLU A 32 12.08 -2.29 17.23
CA GLU A 32 11.94 -2.71 18.63
C GLU A 32 12.93 -1.97 19.53
N GLU A 33 14.21 -1.92 19.15
CA GLU A 33 15.25 -1.17 19.87
C GLU A 33 14.89 0.32 19.96
N LEU A 34 14.44 0.94 18.87
CA LEU A 34 14.02 2.34 18.85
C LEU A 34 12.82 2.59 19.78
N ARG A 35 11.78 1.76 19.73
CA ARG A 35 10.62 1.89 20.63
C ARG A 35 11.02 1.81 22.08
N ALA A 36 11.90 0.85 22.44
CA ALA A 36 12.34 0.65 23.81
C ALA A 36 13.21 1.79 24.35
N GLN A 37 14.05 2.40 23.52
CA GLN A 37 14.99 3.45 23.94
C GLN A 37 14.36 4.85 23.84
N CYS A 38 13.78 5.18 22.71
CA CYS A 38 13.21 6.49 22.43
C CYS A 38 12.25 6.42 21.23
N PRO A 39 10.94 6.31 21.46
CA PRO A 39 9.98 6.08 20.38
C PRO A 39 9.82 7.26 19.40
N VAL A 40 10.25 8.47 19.79
CA VAL A 40 10.32 9.67 18.94
C VAL A 40 11.76 10.16 18.91
N VAL A 41 12.46 9.89 17.79
CA VAL A 41 13.89 10.21 17.64
C VAL A 41 14.12 11.15 16.45
N TYR A 42 15.15 12.01 16.55
CA TYR A 42 15.61 12.79 15.41
C TYR A 42 16.66 12.00 14.63
N ASN A 43 16.38 11.71 13.37
CA ASN A 43 17.32 11.04 12.47
C ASN A 43 18.05 12.07 11.61
N THR A 44 19.39 12.07 11.65
CA THR A 44 20.21 13.04 10.91
C THR A 44 20.41 12.67 9.45
N ALA A 45 20.07 11.45 9.04
CA ALA A 45 20.14 11.04 7.65
C ALA A 45 19.23 11.89 6.75
N TYR A 46 19.57 11.98 5.47
CA TYR A 46 18.78 12.65 4.42
C TYR A 46 18.40 14.12 4.70
N GLY A 47 19.16 14.82 5.52
CA GLY A 47 18.90 16.23 5.85
C GLY A 47 18.11 16.44 7.14
N GLY A 48 17.79 15.39 7.85
CA GLY A 48 17.14 15.42 9.16
C GLY A 48 15.62 15.28 9.09
N PHE A 49 15.07 14.42 9.96
CA PHE A 49 13.65 14.23 10.16
C PHE A 49 13.36 13.54 11.50
N TRP A 50 12.15 13.69 12.01
CA TRP A 50 11.70 12.93 13.17
C TRP A 50 11.17 11.57 12.73
N LEU A 51 11.62 10.50 13.40
CA LEU A 51 11.10 9.14 13.21
C LEU A 51 10.25 8.76 14.44
N VAL A 52 9.01 8.34 14.19
CA VAL A 52 8.01 7.98 15.21
C VAL A 52 7.67 6.51 15.08
N THR A 53 7.83 5.74 16.16
CA THR A 53 7.83 4.28 16.10
C THR A 53 6.80 3.60 17.02
N ASP A 54 6.38 4.22 18.13
CA ASP A 54 5.37 3.66 19.04
C ASP A 54 3.95 3.87 18.55
N TYR A 55 3.03 3.02 18.99
CA TYR A 55 1.63 3.04 18.55
C TYR A 55 0.92 4.36 18.87
N GLU A 56 1.03 4.86 20.08
CA GLU A 56 0.27 6.06 20.51
C GLU A 56 0.77 7.33 19.82
N SER A 57 2.08 7.49 19.66
CA SER A 57 2.65 8.64 18.96
C SER A 57 2.31 8.60 17.46
N VAL A 58 2.42 7.42 16.83
CA VAL A 58 2.03 7.22 15.43
C VAL A 58 0.53 7.51 15.23
N ALA A 59 -0.32 7.00 16.12
CA ALA A 59 -1.76 7.26 16.08
C ALA A 59 -2.09 8.74 16.28
N THR A 60 -1.35 9.44 17.14
CA THR A 60 -1.50 10.89 17.39
C THR A 60 -1.18 11.68 16.11
N VAL A 61 -0.01 11.44 15.50
CA VAL A 61 0.37 12.08 14.24
C VAL A 61 -0.64 11.79 13.11
N ALA A 62 -1.11 10.55 13.03
CA ALA A 62 -2.06 10.14 11.99
C ALA A 62 -3.45 10.77 12.12
N ARG A 63 -3.89 11.14 13.34
CA ARG A 63 -5.19 11.77 13.57
C ARG A 63 -5.18 13.28 13.42
N ASP A 64 -4.08 13.93 13.78
CA ASP A 64 -3.97 15.38 13.81
C ASP A 64 -3.43 15.93 12.49
N ASN A 65 -4.30 15.97 11.48
CA ASN A 65 -3.96 16.49 10.14
C ASN A 65 -3.79 18.03 10.12
N GLU A 66 -4.22 18.74 11.16
CA GLU A 66 -4.02 20.19 11.27
C GLU A 66 -2.57 20.49 11.67
N THR A 67 -2.00 19.71 12.59
CA THR A 67 -0.62 19.86 13.03
C THR A 67 0.38 19.14 12.11
N PHE A 68 0.00 17.98 11.58
CA PHE A 68 0.86 17.12 10.76
C PHE A 68 0.30 17.00 9.34
N ALA A 69 0.64 17.98 8.50
CA ALA A 69 0.11 18.09 7.15
C ALA A 69 0.61 16.99 6.20
N HIS A 70 -0.28 16.55 5.33
CA HIS A 70 -0.01 15.58 4.26
C HIS A 70 0.39 16.25 2.95
N ARG A 71 0.04 17.52 2.75
CA ARG A 71 0.17 18.20 1.48
C ARG A 71 1.62 18.25 0.97
N PHE A 72 1.75 18.25 -0.36
CA PHE A 72 3.01 18.52 -1.05
C PHE A 72 2.97 19.91 -1.65
N ASP A 73 3.83 20.80 -1.13
CA ASP A 73 3.97 22.18 -1.60
C ASP A 73 5.30 22.77 -1.08
N LEU A 74 6.34 22.71 -1.90
CA LEU A 74 7.69 23.15 -1.52
C LEU A 74 7.84 24.67 -1.42
N LYS A 75 6.84 25.45 -1.82
CA LYS A 75 6.88 26.93 -1.88
C LYS A 75 5.59 27.55 -1.37
N ALA A 76 5.04 26.99 -0.29
CA ALA A 76 3.81 27.47 0.29
C ALA A 76 3.96 28.94 0.79
N ASP A 77 2.87 29.70 0.70
CA ASP A 77 2.84 31.13 1.05
C ASP A 77 3.13 31.39 2.54
N ASP A 78 2.91 30.41 3.40
CA ASP A 78 3.20 30.45 4.83
C ASP A 78 4.68 30.21 5.17
N GLY A 79 5.54 30.01 4.15
CA GLY A 79 6.97 29.79 4.27
C GLY A 79 7.39 28.40 4.71
N ILE A 80 6.46 27.43 4.80
CA ILE A 80 6.77 26.01 5.03
C ILE A 80 7.04 25.33 3.69
N SER A 81 8.04 24.42 3.69
CA SER A 81 8.27 23.49 2.59
C SER A 81 7.62 22.15 2.92
N TYR A 82 6.41 21.92 2.41
CA TYR A 82 5.65 20.70 2.66
C TYR A 82 6.15 19.57 1.76
N GLN A 83 6.63 18.48 2.36
CA GLN A 83 7.31 17.39 1.64
C GLN A 83 6.35 16.30 1.11
N GLY A 84 5.06 16.34 1.48
CA GLY A 84 4.10 15.29 1.15
C GLY A 84 4.31 14.01 1.95
N ILE A 85 3.79 12.89 1.42
CA ILE A 85 3.78 11.61 2.14
C ILE A 85 4.75 10.56 1.60
N CYS A 86 5.40 10.78 0.45
CA CYS A 86 6.10 9.75 -0.33
C CYS A 86 7.51 9.40 0.18
N GLY A 87 7.76 9.44 1.49
CA GLY A 87 9.02 9.00 2.09
C GLY A 87 10.16 10.00 2.00
N ILE A 88 11.30 9.62 2.58
CA ILE A 88 12.50 10.45 2.69
C ILE A 88 13.70 9.68 2.12
N PRO A 89 14.44 10.22 1.16
CA PRO A 89 14.06 11.38 0.35
C PRO A 89 12.91 11.08 -0.61
N ARG A 90 12.06 12.07 -0.88
CA ARG A 90 11.00 11.93 -1.90
C ARG A 90 11.64 11.59 -3.26
N PRO A 91 11.16 10.56 -3.97
CA PRO A 91 11.68 10.23 -5.29
C PRO A 91 11.52 11.41 -6.27
N LYS A 92 12.59 11.72 -7.01
CA LYS A 92 12.56 12.80 -8.00
C LYS A 92 11.52 12.50 -9.09
N GLY A 93 10.74 13.51 -9.45
CA GLY A 93 9.72 13.39 -10.48
C GLY A 93 8.38 12.83 -10.00
N THR A 94 8.27 12.36 -8.75
CA THR A 94 6.98 11.93 -8.20
C THR A 94 5.98 13.09 -8.23
N PRO A 95 4.86 12.95 -8.95
CA PRO A 95 3.83 13.98 -8.98
C PRO A 95 3.16 14.11 -7.61
N ARG A 96 2.42 15.21 -7.39
CA ARG A 96 1.55 15.34 -6.22
C ARG A 96 0.51 14.22 -6.22
N MET A 97 0.43 13.47 -5.14
CA MET A 97 -0.53 12.38 -4.96
C MET A 97 -1.90 12.95 -4.61
N GLY A 98 -2.76 13.01 -5.61
CA GLY A 98 -3.97 13.84 -5.61
C GLY A 98 -4.92 13.71 -4.41
N VAL A 99 -5.12 12.50 -3.86
CA VAL A 99 -6.00 12.32 -2.67
C VAL A 99 -5.18 12.39 -1.38
N SER A 100 -3.98 11.86 -1.42
CA SER A 100 -3.15 11.63 -0.23
C SER A 100 -2.31 12.85 0.16
N GLU A 101 -2.09 13.80 -0.76
CA GLU A 101 -1.24 14.98 -0.54
C GLU A 101 -2.01 16.30 -0.69
N ILE A 102 -3.27 16.29 -0.26
CA ILE A 102 -4.14 17.46 -0.11
C ILE A 102 -4.68 17.47 1.31
N ASP A 103 -4.84 18.65 1.90
CA ASP A 103 -5.42 18.83 3.24
C ASP A 103 -6.64 19.75 3.23
N GLY A 104 -7.29 19.88 4.37
CA GLY A 104 -8.35 20.84 4.61
C GLY A 104 -9.64 20.59 3.82
N PRO A 105 -10.37 21.66 3.45
CA PRO A 105 -11.68 21.55 2.80
C PRO A 105 -11.63 20.86 1.43
N GLU A 106 -10.55 21.07 0.65
CA GLU A 106 -10.35 20.42 -0.65
C GLU A 106 -10.28 18.90 -0.52
N HIS A 107 -9.53 18.40 0.48
CA HIS A 107 -9.49 16.97 0.81
C HIS A 107 -10.86 16.45 1.24
N ALA A 108 -11.57 17.16 2.11
CA ALA A 108 -12.89 16.75 2.58
C ALA A 108 -13.91 16.66 1.42
N ASP A 109 -13.88 17.61 0.49
CA ASP A 109 -14.72 17.58 -0.70
C ASP A 109 -14.41 16.38 -1.59
N LEU A 110 -13.11 16.13 -1.85
CA LEU A 110 -12.68 15.01 -2.67
C LEU A 110 -13.05 13.66 -2.02
N ARG A 111 -12.88 13.52 -0.71
CA ARG A 111 -13.33 12.34 0.04
C ARG A 111 -14.83 12.13 -0.07
N ARG A 112 -15.63 13.19 0.01
CA ARG A 112 -17.10 13.12 -0.13
C ARG A 112 -17.52 12.61 -1.52
N VAL A 113 -16.78 13.00 -2.56
CA VAL A 113 -17.01 12.55 -3.94
C VAL A 113 -16.60 11.08 -4.15
N LEU A 114 -15.48 10.64 -3.58
CA LEU A 114 -14.93 9.32 -3.79
C LEU A 114 -15.49 8.24 -2.84
N ASN A 115 -15.85 8.58 -1.61
CA ASN A 115 -16.32 7.62 -0.60
C ASN A 115 -17.52 6.75 -1.06
N PRO A 116 -18.50 7.23 -1.86
CA PRO A 116 -19.57 6.37 -2.36
C PRO A 116 -19.08 5.18 -3.19
N HIS A 117 -18.01 5.36 -3.98
CA HIS A 117 -17.42 4.30 -4.80
C HIS A 117 -16.70 3.22 -3.95
N MET A 118 -16.25 3.60 -2.76
CA MET A 118 -15.52 2.74 -1.81
C MET A 118 -16.37 2.33 -0.60
N SER A 119 -17.69 2.59 -0.64
CA SER A 119 -18.57 2.20 0.45
C SER A 119 -18.69 0.68 0.56
N PRO A 120 -18.88 0.10 1.77
CA PRO A 120 -19.02 -1.35 1.95
C PRO A 120 -20.11 -1.96 1.06
N GLN A 121 -21.21 -1.25 0.86
CA GLN A 121 -22.30 -1.70 -0.02
C GLN A 121 -21.86 -1.76 -1.49
N ARG A 122 -21.14 -0.76 -1.98
CA ARG A 122 -20.64 -0.74 -3.36
C ARG A 122 -19.57 -1.81 -3.56
N VAL A 123 -18.67 -1.98 -2.61
CA VAL A 123 -17.62 -3.00 -2.64
C VAL A 123 -18.22 -4.42 -2.67
N GLU A 124 -19.27 -4.70 -1.89
CA GLU A 124 -19.93 -6.00 -1.94
C GLU A 124 -20.56 -6.29 -3.31
N GLN A 125 -21.01 -5.27 -4.03
CA GLN A 125 -21.49 -5.41 -5.41
C GLN A 125 -20.37 -5.78 -6.40
N LEU A 126 -19.10 -5.45 -6.08
CA LEU A 126 -17.94 -5.83 -6.88
C LEU A 126 -17.47 -7.27 -6.62
N ARG A 127 -17.85 -7.88 -5.49
CA ARG A 127 -17.40 -9.24 -5.09
C ARG A 127 -17.59 -10.29 -6.20
N PRO A 128 -18.76 -10.41 -6.88
CA PRO A 128 -18.91 -11.40 -7.95
C PRO A 128 -18.00 -11.17 -9.15
N ARG A 129 -17.64 -9.89 -9.39
CA ARG A 129 -16.67 -9.55 -10.43
C ARG A 129 -15.25 -9.95 -10.02
N MET A 130 -14.88 -9.62 -8.78
CA MET A 130 -13.60 -9.99 -8.18
C MET A 130 -13.37 -11.50 -8.18
N GLU A 131 -14.40 -12.29 -7.81
CA GLU A 131 -14.37 -13.76 -7.84
C GLU A 131 -14.09 -14.29 -9.26
N LYS A 132 -14.70 -13.70 -10.29
CA LYS A 132 -14.45 -14.08 -11.68
C LYS A 132 -13.03 -13.78 -12.13
N ILE A 133 -12.49 -12.60 -11.76
CA ILE A 133 -11.12 -12.21 -12.07
C ILE A 133 -10.14 -13.18 -11.38
N SER A 134 -10.32 -13.42 -10.09
CA SER A 134 -9.49 -14.33 -9.29
C SER A 134 -9.48 -15.74 -9.88
N THR A 135 -10.66 -16.31 -10.14
CA THR A 135 -10.83 -17.64 -10.73
C THR A 135 -10.13 -17.74 -12.10
N TRP A 136 -10.25 -16.70 -12.92
CA TRP A 136 -9.66 -16.71 -14.27
C TRP A 136 -8.13 -16.76 -14.21
N PHE A 137 -7.48 -15.94 -13.38
CA PHE A 137 -6.03 -15.96 -13.25
C PHE A 137 -5.50 -17.27 -12.65
N LEU A 138 -6.20 -17.88 -11.71
CA LEU A 138 -5.87 -19.24 -11.26
C LEU A 138 -6.06 -20.28 -12.36
N ASP A 139 -7.10 -20.15 -13.19
CA ASP A 139 -7.33 -21.06 -14.33
C ASP A 139 -6.16 -21.05 -15.33
N GLU A 140 -5.48 -19.91 -15.52
CA GLU A 140 -4.36 -19.82 -16.44
C GLU A 140 -3.16 -20.71 -16.02
N VAL A 141 -3.02 -21.00 -14.74
CA VAL A 141 -1.86 -21.75 -14.20
C VAL A 141 -2.22 -23.11 -13.61
N ILE A 142 -3.49 -23.37 -13.31
CA ILE A 142 -3.89 -24.52 -12.47
C ILE A 142 -3.60 -25.89 -13.11
N GLU A 143 -3.65 -25.98 -14.44
CA GLU A 143 -3.36 -27.22 -15.17
C GLU A 143 -1.87 -27.49 -15.29
N ALA A 144 -1.04 -26.45 -15.16
CA ALA A 144 0.42 -26.59 -15.19
C ALA A 144 1.00 -27.15 -13.88
N GLY A 145 0.26 -27.08 -12.76
CA GLY A 145 0.69 -27.52 -11.45
C GLY A 145 1.86 -26.70 -10.87
N ARG A 146 2.09 -25.51 -11.42
CA ARG A 146 3.13 -24.57 -10.99
C ARG A 146 2.74 -23.15 -11.39
N ALA A 147 3.16 -22.16 -10.60
CA ALA A 147 2.96 -20.74 -10.88
C ALA A 147 3.99 -19.91 -10.12
N ASP A 148 4.13 -18.64 -10.48
CA ASP A 148 4.60 -17.61 -9.58
C ASP A 148 3.37 -16.89 -8.99
N LEU A 149 3.04 -17.15 -7.72
CA LEU A 149 1.83 -16.59 -7.12
C LEU A 149 1.82 -15.07 -7.00
N VAL A 150 2.96 -14.40 -7.12
CA VAL A 150 3.01 -12.94 -7.20
C VAL A 150 2.69 -12.46 -8.60
N ILE A 151 3.42 -12.97 -9.59
CA ILE A 151 3.37 -12.50 -10.99
C ILE A 151 2.08 -12.96 -11.67
N ASP A 152 1.72 -14.24 -11.49
CA ASP A 152 0.62 -14.87 -12.22
C ASP A 152 -0.75 -14.66 -11.54
N TYR A 153 -0.76 -14.21 -10.26
CA TYR A 153 -2.00 -14.13 -9.51
C TYR A 153 -2.14 -12.86 -8.64
N ALA A 154 -1.25 -12.65 -7.65
CA ALA A 154 -1.43 -11.58 -6.69
C ALA A 154 -1.32 -10.17 -7.29
N THR A 155 -0.55 -10.01 -8.38
CA THR A 155 -0.39 -8.74 -9.09
C THR A 155 -1.56 -8.46 -10.06
N PRO A 156 -1.92 -9.37 -10.99
CA PRO A 156 -2.95 -9.05 -11.97
C PRO A 156 -4.34 -8.88 -11.39
N VAL A 157 -4.70 -9.63 -10.36
CA VAL A 157 -6.08 -9.63 -9.83
C VAL A 157 -6.51 -8.26 -9.31
N PRO A 158 -5.79 -7.59 -8.37
CA PRO A 158 -6.16 -6.24 -7.93
C PRO A 158 -5.93 -5.18 -9.01
N ALA A 159 -4.96 -5.39 -9.92
CA ALA A 159 -4.71 -4.45 -11.02
C ALA A 159 -5.92 -4.34 -11.95
N VAL A 160 -6.49 -5.47 -12.39
CA VAL A 160 -7.69 -5.49 -13.24
C VAL A 160 -8.86 -4.80 -12.56
N LEU A 161 -9.17 -5.12 -11.30
CA LEU A 161 -10.30 -4.51 -10.59
C LEU A 161 -10.11 -2.99 -10.39
N THR A 162 -8.87 -2.56 -10.11
CA THR A 162 -8.55 -1.13 -9.96
C THR A 162 -8.79 -0.39 -11.27
N LEU A 163 -8.27 -0.90 -12.41
CA LEU A 163 -8.46 -0.25 -13.71
C LEU A 163 -9.94 -0.21 -14.11
N GLU A 164 -10.68 -1.30 -13.93
CA GLU A 164 -12.13 -1.33 -14.17
C GLU A 164 -12.89 -0.28 -13.34
N SER A 165 -12.55 -0.16 -12.06
CA SER A 165 -13.17 0.84 -11.18
C SER A 165 -12.91 2.27 -11.64
N MET A 166 -11.74 2.50 -12.26
CA MET A 166 -11.38 3.78 -12.88
C MET A 166 -12.00 3.97 -14.27
N GLY A 167 -12.65 2.92 -14.83
CA GLY A 167 -13.18 2.91 -16.20
C GLY A 167 -12.09 2.77 -17.27
N MET A 168 -10.88 2.36 -16.88
CA MET A 168 -9.73 2.14 -17.77
C MET A 168 -9.78 0.74 -18.40
N PRO A 169 -9.18 0.56 -19.60
CA PRO A 169 -9.12 -0.76 -20.23
C PRO A 169 -8.38 -1.77 -19.35
N ALA A 170 -9.09 -2.82 -18.92
CA ALA A 170 -8.57 -3.85 -18.01
C ALA A 170 -7.47 -4.71 -18.67
N GLU A 171 -7.50 -4.85 -19.98
CA GLU A 171 -6.49 -5.54 -20.78
C GLU A 171 -5.09 -4.94 -20.67
N ASN A 172 -4.99 -3.67 -20.24
CA ASN A 172 -3.71 -2.97 -20.06
C ASN A 172 -3.16 -3.13 -18.60
N TRP A 173 -3.67 -4.05 -17.83
CA TRP A 173 -3.27 -4.21 -16.41
C TRP A 173 -1.77 -4.42 -16.24
N ASP A 174 -1.14 -5.18 -17.13
CA ASP A 174 0.28 -5.50 -17.10
C ASP A 174 1.17 -4.25 -17.31
N HIS A 175 0.77 -3.36 -18.22
CA HIS A 175 1.45 -2.09 -18.46
C HIS A 175 1.50 -1.21 -17.19
N TYR A 176 0.37 -1.08 -16.46
CA TYR A 176 0.32 -0.31 -15.22
C TYR A 176 1.02 -1.04 -14.08
N ALA A 177 0.77 -2.34 -13.94
CA ALA A 177 1.39 -3.15 -12.90
C ALA A 177 2.91 -3.18 -13.03
N GLU A 178 3.46 -3.38 -14.24
CA GLU A 178 4.90 -3.34 -14.48
C GLU A 178 5.52 -2.00 -14.05
N PHE A 179 4.88 -0.89 -14.43
CA PHE A 179 5.38 0.44 -14.10
C PHE A 179 5.41 0.70 -12.58
N PHE A 180 4.29 0.48 -11.88
CA PHE A 180 4.21 0.73 -10.44
C PHE A 180 5.03 -0.28 -9.64
N HIS A 181 4.97 -1.55 -10.00
CA HIS A 181 5.76 -2.61 -9.38
C HIS A 181 7.27 -2.36 -9.50
N ALA A 182 7.76 -1.99 -10.69
CA ALA A 182 9.17 -1.69 -10.89
C ALA A 182 9.66 -0.52 -10.01
N SER A 183 8.79 0.44 -9.73
CA SER A 183 9.10 1.58 -8.85
C SER A 183 9.29 1.18 -7.39
N ALA A 184 8.61 0.11 -6.94
CA ALA A 184 8.58 -0.34 -5.55
C ALA A 184 9.49 -1.55 -5.29
N SER A 185 9.61 -2.47 -6.26
CA SER A 185 10.14 -3.82 -6.05
C SER A 185 11.62 -4.01 -6.38
N TYR A 186 12.27 -3.03 -7.01
CA TYR A 186 13.67 -3.13 -7.41
C TYR A 186 14.55 -2.11 -6.71
N GLU A 187 15.83 -2.42 -6.56
CA GLU A 187 16.84 -1.49 -6.07
C GLU A 187 16.95 -0.25 -6.96
N ARG A 188 17.42 0.87 -6.40
CA ARG A 188 17.55 2.16 -7.13
C ARG A 188 18.45 2.08 -8.36
N THR A 189 19.41 1.17 -8.35
CA THR A 189 20.37 0.94 -9.44
C THR A 189 19.91 -0.10 -10.45
N ASP A 190 18.78 -0.78 -10.19
CA ASP A 190 18.24 -1.78 -11.11
C ASP A 190 17.77 -1.14 -12.42
N PRO A 191 18.15 -1.70 -13.58
CA PRO A 191 17.73 -1.19 -14.89
C PRO A 191 16.21 -1.07 -15.05
N LYS A 192 15.42 -1.97 -14.48
CA LYS A 192 13.95 -1.91 -14.53
C LYS A 192 13.39 -0.71 -13.80
N ARG A 193 13.94 -0.40 -12.60
CA ARG A 193 13.55 0.78 -11.83
C ARG A 193 13.98 2.07 -12.53
N ILE A 194 15.17 2.09 -13.14
CA ILE A 194 15.66 3.24 -13.89
C ILE A 194 14.78 3.49 -15.12
N ASP A 195 14.39 2.44 -15.83
CA ASP A 195 13.48 2.51 -16.99
C ASP A 195 12.09 3.04 -16.55
N ALA A 196 11.49 2.46 -15.51
CA ALA A 196 10.21 2.96 -14.97
C ALA A 196 10.31 4.44 -14.57
N ALA A 197 11.40 4.84 -13.89
CA ALA A 197 11.63 6.24 -13.56
C ALA A 197 11.81 7.14 -14.80
N GLY A 198 12.26 6.61 -15.92
CA GLY A 198 12.32 7.33 -17.20
C GLY A 198 10.95 7.54 -17.87
N ARG A 199 10.03 6.61 -17.64
CA ARG A 199 8.69 6.59 -18.27
C ARG A 199 7.59 7.29 -17.46
N TRP A 200 7.89 7.84 -16.27
CA TRP A 200 6.86 8.44 -15.41
C TRP A 200 6.03 9.52 -16.09
N LYS A 201 6.67 10.30 -16.98
CA LYS A 201 5.97 11.37 -17.71
C LYS A 201 4.98 10.81 -18.73
N ASP A 202 5.31 9.73 -19.41
CA ASP A 202 4.45 9.08 -20.39
C ASP A 202 3.22 8.49 -19.69
N MET A 203 3.41 7.83 -18.55
CA MET A 203 2.33 7.33 -17.70
C MET A 203 1.44 8.46 -17.18
N TRP A 204 2.03 9.58 -16.77
CA TRP A 204 1.29 10.76 -16.37
C TRP A 204 0.44 11.32 -17.51
N ASP A 205 1.04 11.51 -18.70
CA ASP A 205 0.35 12.04 -19.87
C ASP A 205 -0.80 11.12 -20.34
N GLU A 206 -0.64 9.79 -20.17
CA GLU A 206 -1.68 8.80 -20.44
C GLU A 206 -2.87 8.97 -19.49
N LEU A 207 -2.66 9.06 -18.18
CA LEU A 207 -3.72 9.27 -17.19
C LEU A 207 -4.46 10.61 -17.41
N VAL A 208 -3.72 11.68 -17.71
CA VAL A 208 -4.31 12.99 -18.06
C VAL A 208 -5.09 12.90 -19.38
N GLY A 209 -4.57 12.16 -20.35
CA GLY A 209 -5.25 11.87 -21.63
C GLY A 209 -6.56 11.13 -21.42
N PHE A 210 -6.57 10.14 -20.53
CA PHE A 210 -7.78 9.38 -20.18
C PHE A 210 -8.81 10.26 -19.44
N ALA A 211 -8.41 11.11 -18.51
CA ALA A 211 -9.29 12.08 -17.87
C ALA A 211 -9.98 12.98 -18.92
N ARG A 212 -9.21 13.48 -19.91
CA ARG A 212 -9.72 14.27 -21.03
C ARG A 212 -10.68 13.48 -21.93
N PHE A 213 -10.43 12.21 -22.14
CA PHE A 213 -11.32 11.31 -22.88
C PHE A 213 -12.64 11.13 -22.14
N ARG A 214 -12.61 10.82 -20.83
CA ARG A 214 -13.81 10.63 -20.00
C ARG A 214 -14.65 11.91 -19.87
N ARG A 215 -14.04 13.09 -19.86
CA ARG A 215 -14.78 14.37 -19.88
C ARG A 215 -15.65 14.52 -21.15
N ARG A 216 -15.25 13.94 -22.26
CA ARG A 216 -16.02 13.94 -23.53
C ARG A 216 -16.92 12.72 -23.67
N ASN A 217 -16.57 11.63 -23.03
CA ASN A 217 -17.25 10.33 -23.13
C ASN A 217 -17.51 9.79 -21.72
N PRO A 218 -18.46 10.37 -20.97
CA PRO A 218 -18.77 9.97 -19.60
C PRO A 218 -19.33 8.54 -19.55
N SER A 219 -19.03 7.82 -18.45
CA SER A 219 -19.49 6.46 -18.16
C SER A 219 -19.75 6.33 -16.65
N ASP A 220 -20.20 5.16 -16.19
CA ASP A 220 -20.40 4.89 -14.76
C ASP A 220 -19.08 4.42 -14.13
N ASP A 221 -18.13 5.35 -13.93
CA ASP A 221 -16.81 5.08 -13.36
C ASP A 221 -16.29 6.24 -12.49
N ILE A 222 -15.22 5.95 -11.73
CA ILE A 222 -14.59 6.93 -10.84
C ILE A 222 -14.04 8.12 -11.63
N THR A 223 -13.42 7.89 -12.79
CA THR A 223 -12.85 8.98 -13.60
C THR A 223 -13.92 9.93 -14.09
N THR A 224 -15.06 9.42 -14.54
CA THR A 224 -16.21 10.26 -14.90
C THR A 224 -16.71 11.09 -13.72
N THR A 225 -16.81 10.48 -12.55
CA THR A 225 -17.17 11.21 -11.32
C THR A 225 -16.20 12.35 -11.06
N LEU A 226 -14.89 12.13 -11.19
CA LEU A 226 -13.86 13.15 -10.98
C LEU A 226 -13.90 14.29 -12.02
N VAL A 227 -14.11 13.97 -13.31
CA VAL A 227 -14.15 15.01 -14.36
C VAL A 227 -15.44 15.84 -14.36
N THR A 228 -16.48 15.39 -13.68
CA THR A 228 -17.79 16.06 -13.60
C THR A 228 -18.08 16.73 -12.27
N CYS A 229 -17.31 16.42 -11.21
CA CYS A 229 -17.49 17.01 -9.89
C CYS A 229 -16.89 18.42 -9.77
N GLU A 230 -17.31 19.13 -8.72
CA GLU A 230 -16.68 20.35 -8.25
C GLU A 230 -16.02 20.12 -6.89
N ILE A 231 -14.78 20.59 -6.75
CA ILE A 231 -14.01 20.58 -5.53
C ILE A 231 -13.63 22.00 -5.17
N ALA A 232 -13.87 22.41 -3.93
CA ALA A 232 -13.70 23.79 -3.49
C ALA A 232 -14.41 24.81 -4.39
N GLY A 233 -15.60 24.47 -4.91
CA GLY A 233 -16.45 25.35 -5.73
C GLY A 233 -15.97 25.51 -7.18
N ARG A 234 -15.07 24.68 -7.68
CA ARG A 234 -14.62 24.69 -9.07
C ARG A 234 -14.46 23.26 -9.64
N PRO A 235 -14.60 23.09 -10.96
CA PRO A 235 -14.27 21.82 -11.59
C PRO A 235 -12.77 21.54 -11.50
N LEU A 236 -12.40 20.25 -11.42
CA LEU A 236 -11.02 19.79 -11.51
C LEU A 236 -10.51 19.93 -12.94
N THR A 237 -9.25 20.33 -13.07
CA THR A 237 -8.52 20.28 -14.35
C THR A 237 -8.19 18.83 -14.71
N ASP A 238 -7.92 18.54 -16.00
CA ASP A 238 -7.51 17.20 -16.44
C ASP A 238 -6.23 16.73 -15.74
N SER A 239 -5.30 17.65 -15.44
CA SER A 239 -4.06 17.36 -14.72
C SER A 239 -4.32 16.99 -13.25
N GLU A 240 -5.23 17.68 -12.56
CA GLU A 240 -5.62 17.33 -11.19
C GLU A 240 -6.31 15.96 -11.14
N VAL A 241 -7.21 15.68 -12.09
CA VAL A 241 -7.82 14.36 -12.23
C VAL A 241 -6.74 13.29 -12.50
N GLY A 242 -5.79 13.55 -13.40
CA GLY A 242 -4.66 12.66 -13.66
C GLY A 242 -3.86 12.34 -12.39
N GLY A 243 -3.60 13.34 -11.53
CA GLY A 243 -2.92 13.15 -10.24
C GLY A 243 -3.72 12.33 -9.23
N ILE A 244 -5.05 12.47 -9.23
CA ILE A 244 -5.94 11.64 -8.41
C ILE A 244 -5.95 10.21 -8.94
N MET A 245 -6.06 10.03 -10.26
CA MET A 245 -5.98 8.71 -10.90
C MET A 245 -4.65 8.02 -10.59
N TRP A 246 -3.52 8.73 -10.74
CA TRP A 246 -2.21 8.21 -10.36
C TRP A 246 -2.20 7.65 -8.93
N ASN A 247 -2.71 8.43 -7.98
CA ASN A 247 -2.76 8.04 -6.58
C ASN A 247 -3.66 6.81 -6.35
N LEU A 248 -4.81 6.73 -7.02
CA LEU A 248 -5.73 5.60 -6.85
C LEU A 248 -5.16 4.32 -7.49
N VAL A 249 -4.55 4.42 -8.68
CA VAL A 249 -3.91 3.29 -9.35
C VAL A 249 -2.71 2.80 -8.53
N ALA A 250 -1.77 3.69 -8.17
CA ALA A 250 -0.61 3.32 -7.35
C ALA A 250 -1.01 2.70 -6.00
N GLY A 251 -2.07 3.21 -5.38
CA GLY A 251 -2.55 2.71 -4.08
C GLY A 251 -3.31 1.38 -4.16
N GLY A 252 -3.94 1.08 -5.30
CA GLY A 252 -4.76 -0.12 -5.47
C GLY A 252 -3.99 -1.35 -5.95
N LEU A 253 -2.88 -1.17 -6.64
CA LEU A 253 -2.13 -2.29 -7.21
C LEU A 253 -1.24 -2.98 -6.16
N ASP A 254 -0.12 -2.36 -5.83
CA ASP A 254 0.95 -3.03 -5.11
C ASP A 254 0.66 -3.31 -3.63
N THR A 255 -0.18 -2.51 -2.97
CA THR A 255 -0.49 -2.72 -1.56
C THR A 255 -1.30 -3.99 -1.32
N THR A 256 -2.29 -4.29 -2.18
CA THR A 256 -3.06 -5.54 -2.12
C THR A 256 -2.20 -6.71 -2.57
N THR A 257 -1.40 -6.55 -3.62
CA THR A 257 -0.39 -7.55 -4.03
C THR A 257 0.52 -7.94 -2.86
N SER A 258 1.05 -6.95 -2.13
CA SER A 258 1.90 -7.18 -0.96
C SER A 258 1.18 -7.95 0.14
N LEU A 259 -0.04 -7.51 0.53
CA LEU A 259 -0.86 -8.18 1.54
C LEU A 259 -1.08 -9.66 1.21
N VAL A 260 -1.52 -9.93 -0.03
CA VAL A 260 -1.85 -11.28 -0.47
C VAL A 260 -0.60 -12.13 -0.57
N SER A 261 0.48 -11.61 -1.14
CA SER A 261 1.74 -12.35 -1.29
C SER A 261 2.35 -12.74 0.06
N TRP A 262 2.42 -11.81 1.03
CA TRP A 262 2.91 -12.13 2.36
C TRP A 262 1.99 -13.08 3.12
N GLY A 263 0.68 -12.91 3.01
CA GLY A 263 -0.27 -13.84 3.63
C GLY A 263 -0.16 -15.26 3.04
N LEU A 264 -0.04 -15.39 1.72
CA LEU A 264 0.18 -16.69 1.06
C LEU A 264 1.55 -17.27 1.43
N HIS A 265 2.60 -16.46 1.52
CA HIS A 265 3.90 -16.92 2.02
C HIS A 265 3.79 -17.49 3.43
N HIS A 266 3.13 -16.78 4.35
CA HIS A 266 2.89 -17.28 5.70
C HIS A 266 2.13 -18.61 5.70
N LEU A 267 1.05 -18.70 4.94
CA LEU A 267 0.25 -19.93 4.85
C LEU A 267 1.01 -21.08 4.18
N GLY A 268 1.96 -20.78 3.30
CA GLY A 268 2.83 -21.78 2.67
C GLY A 268 3.90 -22.31 3.61
N THR A 269 4.46 -21.45 4.48
CA THR A 269 5.56 -21.76 5.39
C THR A 269 5.12 -22.23 6.79
N VAL A 270 3.86 -21.93 7.18
CA VAL A 270 3.27 -22.31 8.47
C VAL A 270 2.05 -23.23 8.24
N PRO A 271 2.25 -24.56 8.09
CA PRO A 271 1.18 -25.51 7.76
C PRO A 271 -0.02 -25.46 8.73
N ASP A 272 0.22 -25.24 10.02
CA ASP A 272 -0.84 -25.17 11.02
C ASP A 272 -1.77 -23.97 10.78
N ALA A 273 -1.23 -22.82 10.39
CA ALA A 273 -2.02 -21.64 10.04
C ALA A 273 -2.90 -21.93 8.80
N ARG A 274 -2.33 -22.52 7.76
CA ARG A 274 -3.06 -22.94 6.56
C ARG A 274 -4.17 -23.94 6.89
N ASN A 275 -3.84 -24.99 7.65
CA ASN A 275 -4.80 -26.02 8.04
C ASN A 275 -5.97 -25.45 8.86
N ARG A 276 -5.72 -24.48 9.72
CA ARG A 276 -6.79 -23.78 10.47
C ARG A 276 -7.76 -23.07 9.53
N LEU A 277 -7.26 -22.34 8.52
CA LEU A 277 -8.12 -21.64 7.54
C LEU A 277 -8.86 -22.61 6.60
N LEU A 278 -8.26 -23.76 6.27
CA LEU A 278 -8.92 -24.83 5.50
C LEU A 278 -10.04 -25.48 6.30
N ALA A 279 -9.83 -25.72 7.59
CA ALA A 279 -10.83 -26.32 8.48
C ALA A 279 -11.97 -25.36 8.83
N ASP A 280 -11.67 -24.08 8.97
CA ASP A 280 -12.64 -23.02 9.28
C ASP A 280 -12.43 -21.76 8.41
N PRO A 281 -13.02 -21.73 7.20
CA PRO A 281 -12.93 -20.57 6.32
C PRO A 281 -13.59 -19.30 6.87
N THR A 282 -14.35 -19.35 7.98
CA THR A 282 -14.90 -18.15 8.61
C THR A 282 -13.82 -17.30 9.29
N LEU A 283 -12.64 -17.85 9.51
CA LEU A 283 -11.47 -17.13 10.04
C LEU A 283 -10.76 -16.26 8.98
N VAL A 284 -11.04 -16.42 7.69
CA VAL A 284 -10.33 -15.65 6.63
C VAL A 284 -10.41 -14.14 6.85
N PRO A 285 -11.56 -13.52 7.19
CA PRO A 285 -11.61 -12.08 7.44
C PRO A 285 -10.72 -11.64 8.60
N SER A 286 -10.67 -12.37 9.72
CA SER A 286 -9.78 -12.04 10.85
C SER A 286 -8.31 -12.26 10.51
N ALA A 287 -7.99 -13.29 9.72
CA ALA A 287 -6.64 -13.52 9.23
C ALA A 287 -6.16 -12.39 8.31
N VAL A 288 -7.03 -11.83 7.46
CA VAL A 288 -6.73 -10.65 6.62
C VAL A 288 -6.34 -9.45 7.50
N GLU A 289 -7.10 -9.16 8.57
CA GLU A 289 -6.76 -8.07 9.50
C GLU A 289 -5.42 -8.33 10.20
N GLU A 290 -5.12 -9.58 10.53
CA GLU A 290 -3.87 -9.93 11.18
C GLU A 290 -2.66 -9.86 10.22
N PHE A 291 -2.83 -10.27 8.97
CA PHE A 291 -1.79 -10.09 7.94
C PHE A 291 -1.57 -8.60 7.65
N LEU A 292 -2.63 -7.78 7.63
CA LEU A 292 -2.51 -6.32 7.53
C LEU A 292 -1.72 -5.75 8.70
N ARG A 293 -2.00 -6.18 9.94
CA ARG A 293 -1.25 -5.76 11.12
C ARG A 293 0.22 -6.12 10.99
N PHE A 294 0.50 -7.40 10.78
CA PHE A 294 1.84 -7.95 10.87
C PHE A 294 2.74 -7.48 9.72
N TYR A 295 2.26 -7.54 8.49
CA TYR A 295 3.08 -7.18 7.33
C TYR A 295 3.04 -5.69 6.98
N SER A 296 1.97 -4.98 7.33
CA SER A 296 1.82 -3.55 7.08
C SER A 296 2.30 -3.16 5.67
N PRO A 297 1.55 -3.48 4.59
CA PRO A 297 1.99 -3.26 3.20
C PRO A 297 2.57 -1.87 2.93
N SER A 298 1.95 -0.82 3.48
CA SER A 298 2.57 0.50 3.59
C SER A 298 3.40 0.55 4.87
N GLU A 299 4.71 0.74 4.75
CA GLU A 299 5.63 0.69 5.90
C GLU A 299 5.72 2.01 6.64
N THR A 300 6.00 3.07 5.91
CA THR A 300 6.14 4.41 6.49
C THR A 300 5.50 5.47 5.59
N LEU A 301 5.01 6.53 6.20
CA LEU A 301 4.59 7.74 5.50
C LEU A 301 5.12 8.98 6.21
N THR A 302 5.27 10.09 5.46
CA THR A 302 5.76 11.34 6.00
C THR A 302 4.67 12.38 6.22
N ARG A 303 4.97 13.35 7.09
CA ARG A 303 4.17 14.53 7.40
C ARG A 303 5.09 15.74 7.49
N THR A 304 4.51 16.92 7.43
CA THR A 304 5.22 18.16 7.76
C THR A 304 4.52 18.87 8.90
N ALA A 305 5.24 19.22 9.97
CA ALA A 305 4.68 19.94 11.09
C ALA A 305 4.30 21.37 10.67
N THR A 306 3.05 21.79 10.91
CA THR A 306 2.54 23.12 10.56
C THR A 306 2.83 24.17 11.64
N ARG A 307 3.16 23.72 12.84
CA ARG A 307 3.47 24.52 14.04
C ARG A 307 4.43 23.77 14.94
N ASP A 308 5.01 24.48 15.90
CA ASP A 308 5.76 23.83 16.99
C ASP A 308 4.81 22.95 17.81
N VAL A 309 5.25 21.73 18.12
CA VAL A 309 4.47 20.73 18.85
C VAL A 309 5.37 19.83 19.68
N GLU A 310 4.87 19.42 20.85
CA GLU A 310 5.51 18.38 21.66
C GLU A 310 4.89 17.01 21.33
N LEU A 311 5.76 16.01 21.05
CA LEU A 311 5.37 14.63 20.82
C LEU A 311 6.38 13.68 21.49
N GLY A 312 5.90 12.76 22.32
CA GLY A 312 6.76 11.81 23.03
C GLY A 312 7.86 12.49 23.86
N GLY A 313 7.59 13.66 24.44
CA GLY A 313 8.55 14.47 25.20
C GLY A 313 9.62 15.17 24.32
N ARG A 314 9.42 15.24 23.03
CA ARG A 314 10.31 15.92 22.06
C ARG A 314 9.63 17.14 21.48
N GLN A 315 10.42 18.21 21.29
CA GLN A 315 9.96 19.44 20.64
C GLN A 315 10.21 19.34 19.12
N ILE A 316 9.13 19.23 18.36
CA ILE A 316 9.13 19.23 16.89
C ILE A 316 8.85 20.65 16.43
N ALA A 317 9.73 21.22 15.63
CA ALA A 317 9.57 22.59 15.16
C ALA A 317 8.64 22.66 13.92
N ARG A 318 8.03 23.80 13.76
CA ARG A 318 7.28 24.13 12.53
C ARG A 318 8.17 23.97 11.30
N GLY A 319 7.68 23.20 10.33
CA GLY A 319 8.40 22.86 9.09
C GLY A 319 9.22 21.58 9.15
N ASP A 320 9.37 20.97 10.33
CA ASP A 320 10.05 19.70 10.45
C ASP A 320 9.29 18.58 9.74
N VAL A 321 10.04 17.65 9.16
CA VAL A 321 9.49 16.44 8.56
C VAL A 321 9.38 15.35 9.64
N VAL A 322 8.24 14.70 9.67
CA VAL A 322 7.92 13.61 10.63
C VAL A 322 7.59 12.37 9.82
N MET A 323 8.38 11.32 9.97
CA MET A 323 8.12 9.99 9.41
C MET A 323 7.49 9.11 10.47
N ILE A 324 6.33 8.55 10.19
CA ILE A 324 5.64 7.58 11.04
C ILE A 324 5.80 6.18 10.47
N SER A 325 6.09 5.19 11.34
CA SER A 325 6.24 3.79 10.95
C SER A 325 4.99 3.00 11.36
N TRP A 326 4.16 2.64 10.36
CA TRP A 326 3.00 1.78 10.59
C TRP A 326 3.40 0.38 11.03
N VAL A 327 4.45 -0.20 10.40
CA VAL A 327 4.93 -1.52 10.75
C VAL A 327 5.46 -1.55 12.18
N SER A 328 6.20 -0.54 12.61
CA SER A 328 6.67 -0.45 13.99
C SER A 328 5.51 -0.35 14.99
N ALA A 329 4.56 0.55 14.76
CA ALA A 329 3.39 0.72 15.61
C ALA A 329 2.52 -0.55 15.68
N ASN A 330 2.40 -1.30 14.58
CA ASN A 330 1.63 -2.54 14.53
C ASN A 330 2.34 -3.73 15.22
N HIS A 331 3.61 -3.60 15.60
CA HIS A 331 4.39 -4.54 16.40
C HIS A 331 4.67 -4.00 17.81
N ASP A 332 3.95 -2.98 18.24
CA ASP A 332 4.13 -2.42 19.58
C ASP A 332 3.48 -3.32 20.65
N PRO A 333 4.26 -3.91 21.58
CA PRO A 333 3.73 -4.78 22.62
C PRO A 333 2.83 -4.05 23.63
N GLU A 334 2.91 -2.72 23.74
CA GLU A 334 1.99 -1.93 24.56
C GLU A 334 0.58 -1.84 23.92
N ALA A 335 0.49 -2.05 22.59
CA ALA A 335 -0.77 -2.02 21.84
C ALA A 335 -1.33 -3.41 21.52
N PHE A 336 -0.45 -4.42 21.33
CA PHE A 336 -0.82 -5.75 20.91
C PHE A 336 -0.15 -6.83 21.75
N GLU A 337 -0.94 -7.65 22.43
CA GLU A 337 -0.43 -8.87 23.06
C GLU A 337 0.13 -9.80 21.97
N GLN A 338 1.30 -10.43 22.24
CA GLN A 338 2.01 -11.25 21.22
C GLN A 338 2.21 -10.48 19.91
N ALA A 339 2.77 -9.26 20.00
CA ALA A 339 2.89 -8.33 18.87
C ALA A 339 3.72 -8.92 17.70
N ASP A 340 4.71 -9.75 18.00
CA ASP A 340 5.62 -10.38 17.03
C ASP A 340 5.13 -11.75 16.50
N GLU A 341 3.90 -12.14 16.88
CA GLU A 341 3.26 -13.36 16.40
C GLU A 341 2.05 -13.06 15.52
N ILE A 342 1.79 -13.93 14.55
CA ILE A 342 0.56 -13.91 13.76
C ILE A 342 -0.51 -14.74 14.46
N VAL A 343 -1.55 -14.08 14.94
CA VAL A 343 -2.70 -14.68 15.63
C VAL A 343 -3.94 -14.52 14.75
N LEU A 344 -4.28 -15.55 13.95
CA LEU A 344 -5.30 -15.49 12.89
C LEU A 344 -6.69 -15.05 13.36
N ASP A 345 -7.01 -15.24 14.63
CA ASP A 345 -8.28 -14.91 15.28
C ASP A 345 -8.13 -13.85 16.38
N ARG A 346 -7.16 -12.94 16.23
CA ARG A 346 -6.93 -11.83 17.17
C ARG A 346 -8.21 -11.01 17.41
N ALA A 347 -8.73 -11.05 18.64
CA ALA A 347 -10.04 -10.50 18.97
C ALA A 347 -10.12 -8.96 18.91
N ALA A 348 -9.04 -8.25 19.27
CA ALA A 348 -8.97 -6.80 19.26
C ALA A 348 -7.81 -6.34 18.36
N ASN A 349 -8.05 -6.31 17.07
CA ASN A 349 -7.03 -5.95 16.09
C ASN A 349 -7.18 -4.49 15.62
N ARG A 350 -6.69 -3.55 16.44
CA ARG A 350 -6.73 -2.11 16.16
C ARG A 350 -5.51 -1.65 15.37
N HIS A 351 -5.12 -2.40 14.35
CA HIS A 351 -3.94 -2.08 13.55
C HIS A 351 -4.05 -0.75 12.80
N LEU A 352 -2.91 -0.16 12.51
CA LEU A 352 -2.76 1.12 11.82
C LEU A 352 -2.42 0.98 10.33
N ALA A 353 -2.45 -0.22 9.75
CA ALA A 353 -2.05 -0.47 8.37
C ALA A 353 -2.82 0.35 7.31
N PHE A 354 -4.05 0.77 7.64
CA PHE A 354 -4.85 1.67 6.79
C PHE A 354 -4.78 3.14 7.23
N GLY A 355 -3.90 3.49 8.14
CA GLY A 355 -3.85 4.82 8.73
C GLY A 355 -5.09 5.16 9.58
N LEU A 356 -5.14 6.39 10.08
CA LEU A 356 -6.21 6.92 10.92
C LEU A 356 -6.63 8.33 10.47
N GLY A 357 -7.71 8.84 11.08
CA GLY A 357 -8.18 10.20 10.87
C GLY A 357 -8.77 10.44 9.46
N GLY A 358 -8.68 11.67 9.00
CA GLY A 358 -9.25 12.10 7.72
C GLY A 358 -8.64 11.42 6.52
N HIS A 359 -7.37 11.07 6.59
CA HIS A 359 -6.61 10.38 5.54
C HIS A 359 -6.58 8.85 5.67
N ARG A 360 -7.42 8.26 6.51
CA ARG A 360 -7.56 6.80 6.55
C ARG A 360 -7.80 6.27 5.13
N CYS A 361 -7.14 5.17 4.78
CA CYS A 361 -7.18 4.57 3.44
C CYS A 361 -8.62 4.48 2.91
N ILE A 362 -8.86 5.09 1.76
CA ILE A 362 -10.17 5.08 1.12
C ILE A 362 -10.50 3.71 0.54
N GLY A 363 -9.49 2.98 0.04
CA GLY A 363 -9.61 1.64 -0.54
C GLY A 363 -9.70 0.52 0.50
N ALA A 364 -9.67 0.80 1.81
CA ALA A 364 -9.65 -0.24 2.83
C ALA A 364 -10.78 -1.28 2.72
N PRO A 365 -12.04 -0.94 2.35
CA PRO A 365 -13.07 -1.95 2.12
C PRO A 365 -12.79 -2.83 0.89
N VAL A 366 -12.22 -2.25 -0.17
CA VAL A 366 -11.86 -2.97 -1.41
C VAL A 366 -10.74 -3.95 -1.13
N ALA A 367 -9.63 -3.49 -0.54
CA ALA A 367 -8.47 -4.32 -0.21
C ALA A 367 -8.82 -5.54 0.67
N ARG A 368 -9.74 -5.37 1.64
CA ARG A 368 -10.25 -6.47 2.46
C ARG A 368 -11.00 -7.49 1.62
N MET A 369 -11.93 -7.04 0.79
CA MET A 369 -12.72 -7.91 -0.07
C MET A 369 -11.83 -8.66 -1.07
N GLU A 370 -10.87 -7.97 -1.69
CA GLU A 370 -9.89 -8.57 -2.60
C GLU A 370 -9.09 -9.67 -1.90
N ALA A 371 -8.48 -9.36 -0.76
CA ALA A 371 -7.68 -10.32 0.00
C ALA A 371 -8.52 -11.53 0.46
N GLU A 372 -9.74 -11.32 0.96
CA GLU A 372 -10.64 -12.41 1.34
C GLU A 372 -10.95 -13.34 0.16
N VAL A 373 -11.30 -12.78 -1.00
CA VAL A 373 -11.60 -13.57 -2.21
C VAL A 373 -10.37 -14.36 -2.64
N MET A 374 -9.22 -13.68 -2.72
CA MET A 374 -7.99 -14.30 -3.20
C MET A 374 -7.49 -15.42 -2.27
N PHE A 375 -7.51 -15.22 -0.95
CA PHE A 375 -7.14 -16.29 -0.01
C PHE A 375 -8.10 -17.47 -0.09
N ARG A 376 -9.42 -17.24 -0.16
CA ARG A 376 -10.40 -18.31 -0.29
C ARG A 376 -10.19 -19.11 -1.57
N ASP A 377 -9.94 -18.44 -2.69
CA ASP A 377 -9.78 -19.08 -4.00
C ASP A 377 -8.51 -19.95 -4.03
N VAL A 378 -7.36 -19.42 -3.57
CA VAL A 378 -6.12 -20.19 -3.45
C VAL A 378 -6.26 -21.38 -2.52
N LEU A 379 -6.78 -21.18 -1.30
CA LEU A 379 -6.97 -22.25 -0.32
C LEU A 379 -7.94 -23.33 -0.80
N HIS A 380 -8.96 -22.97 -1.60
CA HIS A 380 -9.91 -23.94 -2.15
C HIS A 380 -9.35 -24.72 -3.33
N ARG A 381 -8.59 -24.06 -4.22
CA ARG A 381 -8.22 -24.61 -5.52
C ARG A 381 -6.83 -25.24 -5.57
N ILE A 382 -5.89 -24.70 -4.81
CA ILE A 382 -4.51 -25.18 -4.72
C ILE A 382 -4.06 -25.28 -3.25
N PRO A 383 -4.80 -26.01 -2.37
CA PRO A 383 -4.56 -26.03 -0.93
C PRO A 383 -3.20 -26.63 -0.53
N ASP A 384 -2.57 -27.34 -1.43
CA ASP A 384 -1.31 -28.08 -1.24
C ASP A 384 -0.09 -27.41 -1.85
N TYR A 385 -0.20 -26.12 -2.25
CA TYR A 385 0.94 -25.41 -2.83
C TYR A 385 2.16 -25.41 -1.88
N VAL A 386 3.33 -25.57 -2.48
CA VAL A 386 4.63 -25.54 -1.82
C VAL A 386 5.48 -24.47 -2.47
N ILE A 387 6.04 -23.59 -1.66
CA ILE A 387 6.89 -22.48 -2.11
C ILE A 387 8.31 -23.02 -2.37
N ASP A 388 8.92 -22.57 -3.47
CA ASP A 388 10.35 -22.73 -3.71
C ASP A 388 11.08 -21.58 -2.99
N GLU A 389 11.52 -21.85 -1.74
CA GLU A 389 12.19 -20.85 -0.90
C GLU A 389 13.53 -20.36 -1.50
N ASP A 390 14.20 -21.14 -2.32
CA ASP A 390 15.44 -20.74 -2.99
C ASP A 390 15.17 -19.66 -4.07
N LEU A 391 13.98 -19.66 -4.62
CA LEU A 391 13.52 -18.70 -5.63
C LEU A 391 12.62 -17.60 -5.07
N PHE A 392 12.20 -17.68 -3.81
CA PHE A 392 11.43 -16.62 -3.16
C PHE A 392 12.24 -15.32 -3.10
N ARG A 393 11.64 -14.20 -3.49
CA ARG A 393 12.30 -12.89 -3.55
C ARG A 393 11.42 -11.81 -2.94
N PRO A 394 11.69 -11.38 -1.68
CA PRO A 394 11.08 -10.20 -1.11
C PRO A 394 11.62 -8.91 -1.76
N TYR A 395 10.95 -7.79 -1.55
CA TYR A 395 11.47 -6.48 -1.97
C TYR A 395 12.82 -6.21 -1.30
N PRO A 396 13.82 -5.74 -2.06
CA PRO A 396 15.19 -5.54 -1.56
C PRO A 396 15.35 -4.38 -0.57
N GLY A 397 14.31 -3.61 -0.37
CA GLY A 397 14.29 -2.48 0.54
C GLY A 397 13.67 -1.25 -0.11
N ASN A 398 12.45 -0.97 0.29
CA ASN A 398 11.74 0.26 -0.03
C ASN A 398 10.90 0.62 1.18
N LEU A 399 11.10 1.82 1.71
CA LEU A 399 10.44 2.23 2.94
C LEU A 399 9.00 2.65 2.81
N LEU A 400 8.53 2.83 1.61
CA LEU A 400 7.11 3.11 1.41
C LEU A 400 6.28 1.85 1.58
N MET A 401 6.85 0.71 1.16
CA MET A 401 6.09 -0.54 1.06
C MET A 401 6.96 -1.76 1.39
N THR A 402 6.35 -2.72 2.04
CA THR A 402 6.83 -4.11 2.05
C THR A 402 6.22 -4.86 0.88
N GLY A 403 6.84 -5.92 0.42
CA GLY A 403 6.27 -6.72 -0.66
C GLY A 403 7.15 -7.90 -1.07
N VAL A 404 6.66 -8.63 -2.06
CA VAL A 404 7.31 -9.79 -2.65
C VAL A 404 7.41 -9.59 -4.15
N VAL A 405 8.60 -9.79 -4.71
CA VAL A 405 8.86 -9.68 -6.15
C VAL A 405 8.42 -10.94 -6.88
N SER A 406 8.67 -12.11 -6.27
CA SER A 406 8.46 -13.42 -6.89
C SER A 406 8.28 -14.49 -5.84
N MET A 407 7.30 -15.38 -6.02
CA MET A 407 7.00 -16.51 -5.16
C MET A 407 6.60 -17.73 -6.01
N PRO A 408 7.60 -18.42 -6.59
CA PRO A 408 7.37 -19.64 -7.35
C PRO A 408 6.85 -20.76 -6.45
N VAL A 409 5.81 -21.46 -6.93
CA VAL A 409 5.16 -22.55 -6.22
C VAL A 409 4.94 -23.75 -7.14
N VAL A 410 4.84 -24.94 -6.53
CA VAL A 410 4.33 -26.16 -7.15
C VAL A 410 3.11 -26.65 -6.36
N PHE A 411 2.15 -27.25 -7.05
CA PHE A 411 0.93 -27.77 -6.46
C PHE A 411 0.36 -28.91 -7.30
N THR A 412 -0.61 -29.67 -6.77
CA THR A 412 -1.30 -30.69 -7.55
C THR A 412 -2.12 -30.03 -8.67
N ALA A 413 -1.81 -30.39 -9.92
CA ALA A 413 -2.52 -29.85 -11.09
C ALA A 413 -4.03 -30.11 -10.97
N GLY A 414 -4.79 -29.03 -11.12
CA GLY A 414 -6.25 -29.03 -11.05
C GLY A 414 -6.90 -28.89 -12.43
N ARG A 415 -8.19 -28.57 -12.42
CA ARG A 415 -8.96 -28.29 -13.64
C ARG A 415 -9.38 -26.84 -13.67
N ARG A 416 -9.41 -26.24 -14.86
CA ARG A 416 -10.04 -24.94 -15.04
C ARG A 416 -11.54 -25.02 -14.68
N HIS A 417 -12.02 -24.01 -13.96
CA HIS A 417 -13.45 -23.85 -13.75
C HIS A 417 -14.16 -23.40 -15.03
N GLY A 418 -13.39 -22.79 -15.93
CA GLY A 418 -13.87 -22.20 -17.17
C GLY A 418 -14.64 -20.89 -16.92
N GLY A 419 -14.77 -20.10 -17.95
CA GLY A 419 -15.46 -18.79 -17.91
C GLY A 419 -15.07 -17.98 -19.12
N ASN A 420 -15.83 -16.93 -19.40
CA ASN A 420 -15.41 -15.95 -20.40
C ASN A 420 -14.22 -15.17 -19.86
N ASP A 421 -13.29 -14.86 -20.76
CA ASP A 421 -12.17 -13.97 -20.46
C ASP A 421 -12.68 -12.68 -19.81
N PRO A 422 -12.29 -12.38 -18.57
CA PRO A 422 -12.74 -11.19 -17.88
C PRO A 422 -12.09 -9.91 -18.44
N LEU A 423 -11.03 -10.03 -19.26
CA LEU A 423 -10.31 -8.91 -19.87
C LEU A 423 -10.95 -8.50 -21.21
N GLY A 424 -11.87 -9.32 -21.76
CA GLY A 424 -12.59 -8.99 -22.96
C GLY A 424 -13.47 -7.76 -22.80
N SER A 425 -13.45 -6.87 -23.79
CA SER A 425 -14.02 -5.52 -23.92
C SER A 425 -15.06 -5.15 -22.87
N PRO A 426 -14.94 -3.99 -22.18
CA PRO A 426 -15.97 -3.52 -21.25
C PRO A 426 -17.32 -3.44 -21.97
N PRO A 427 -18.45 -3.75 -21.30
CA PRO A 427 -19.76 -3.51 -21.88
C PRO A 427 -19.87 -2.03 -22.27
N GLY A 428 -20.19 -1.79 -23.54
CA GLY A 428 -20.27 -0.49 -24.18
C GLY A 428 -21.30 0.46 -23.55
#